data_de48f938bf354599ef70f45ef3ca29c0
#
_entry.id   de48f938bf354599ef70f45ef3ca29c0
#
_cell.length_a   1.000
_cell.length_b   1.000
_cell.length_c   1.000
_cell.angle_alpha   90.00
_cell.angle_beta   90.00
_cell.angle_gamma   90.00
#
_symmetry.space_group_name_H-M   'P 1'
#
loop_
_entity.id
_entity.type
_entity.pdbx_description
1 polymer ?
#
loop_
_entity_poly.entity_id
_entity_poly.type
_entity_poly.pdbx_seq_one_letter_code
_entity_poly.pdbx_strand_id
1 'polypeptide(L)'
;MARVAVLSLLTALAGLSVGGPARADLSDDAARVARMWSLSGARVARLPPLFVEHGRRRLVAISPPPAGAPGAAGAAGASRAPGAGRARADECLTVAFLAPRIVEFTVEPEPAPGDASALEGLVDRLRGREPDDERRVHSAAGAAMITRCGPAREELRRVTVDMLSPRGALDVVVAASSGAPDRVESILPERAFGPVAPRGDPGRPAEPGPLDARVARAARRARAEGALRAVPTDMRASVVGTGQFSVKLSEGCHRVDLMAEVPSATVRRATDIDAEAREAGTGRLLDRDRSDAPDARLDFCLGEPGVVEIPFLGAAGPVKVVLSDAQWSMPAYVPGHFGARARGNLAAALHRRHAPAPRAQPIAEAVGTQGDTLVPVPIEPGRCYFAAAALVRGELRALRISAELGDRAARDDAGDRSEGAGVAFCSDLEESAALRVAARGNSPVWVLAVWPMD
;
A
#
# COMPACT_ATOMS: atom_id res chain seq x y z
N MET A 1 62.71 21.34 -40.94
CA MET A 1 62.21 20.06 -40.49
C MET A 1 62.05 20.14 -38.96
N ALA A 2 60.90 20.52 -38.49
CA ALA A 2 60.60 20.66 -37.07
C ALA A 2 59.55 19.63 -36.72
N ARG A 3 59.85 18.68 -35.82
CA ARG A 3 58.93 17.68 -35.26
C ARG A 3 58.23 18.31 -34.07
N VAL A 4 56.90 18.49 -34.16
CA VAL A 4 56.04 18.90 -33.09
C VAL A 4 55.64 17.62 -32.34
N ALA A 5 56.03 17.51 -31.08
CA ALA A 5 55.55 16.46 -30.16
C ALA A 5 54.26 16.94 -29.54
N VAL A 6 53.15 16.23 -29.83
CA VAL A 6 51.85 16.42 -29.15
C VAL A 6 51.86 15.58 -27.87
N LEU A 7 51.87 16.26 -26.75
CA LEU A 7 51.74 15.66 -25.42
C LEU A 7 50.25 15.50 -25.11
N SER A 8 49.75 14.27 -25.20
CA SER A 8 48.37 13.95 -24.80
C SER A 8 48.29 13.84 -23.28
N LEU A 9 47.71 14.85 -22.65
CA LEU A 9 47.39 14.84 -21.23
C LEU A 9 46.03 14.12 -21.05
N LEU A 10 46.05 12.83 -20.72
CA LEU A 10 44.91 12.06 -20.28
C LEU A 10 44.59 12.45 -18.84
N THR A 11 43.69 13.39 -18.62
CA THR A 11 43.08 13.66 -17.34
C THR A 11 42.06 12.57 -17.06
N ALA A 12 42.42 11.60 -16.24
CA ALA A 12 41.51 10.65 -15.62
C ALA A 12 40.63 11.41 -14.62
N LEU A 13 39.44 11.85 -15.04
CA LEU A 13 38.37 12.26 -14.15
C LEU A 13 37.84 10.99 -13.48
N ALA A 14 38.42 10.66 -12.32
CA ALA A 14 37.78 9.75 -11.37
C ALA A 14 36.46 10.42 -10.93
N GLY A 15 35.34 9.99 -11.54
CA GLY A 15 34.02 10.35 -11.11
C GLY A 15 33.79 9.82 -9.70
N LEU A 16 34.09 10.63 -8.69
CA LEU A 16 33.51 10.48 -7.37
C LEU A 16 32.01 10.70 -7.54
N SER A 17 31.26 9.62 -7.73
CA SER A 17 29.84 9.61 -7.46
C SER A 17 29.69 9.89 -5.97
N VAL A 18 29.60 11.16 -5.63
CA VAL A 18 29.08 11.59 -4.33
C VAL A 18 27.65 11.07 -4.32
N GLY A 19 27.46 9.90 -3.68
CA GLY A 19 26.13 9.42 -3.36
C GLY A 19 25.48 10.52 -2.55
N GLY A 20 24.57 11.26 -3.20
CA GLY A 20 23.76 12.24 -2.50
C GLY A 20 23.09 11.54 -1.31
N PRO A 21 22.87 12.24 -0.19
CA PRO A 21 22.18 11.66 0.95
C PRO A 21 20.91 10.99 0.45
N ALA A 22 20.72 9.71 0.82
CA ALA A 22 19.53 8.97 0.44
C ALA A 22 18.33 9.80 0.94
N ARG A 23 17.55 10.38 0.02
CA ARG A 23 16.36 11.13 0.38
C ARG A 23 15.44 10.20 1.13
N ALA A 24 15.00 10.61 2.31
CA ALA A 24 13.99 9.89 3.06
C ALA A 24 12.72 9.78 2.21
N ASP A 25 12.10 8.62 2.20
CA ASP A 25 10.80 8.44 1.54
C ASP A 25 9.74 9.22 2.31
N LEU A 26 8.86 9.98 1.62
CA LEU A 26 7.70 10.65 2.23
C LEU A 26 6.72 9.65 2.86
N SER A 27 6.77 8.40 2.43
CA SER A 27 6.08 7.28 3.07
C SER A 27 6.87 6.65 4.23
N ASP A 28 7.93 7.29 4.75
CA ASP A 28 8.61 6.81 5.97
C ASP A 28 7.70 7.01 7.20
N ASP A 29 6.68 6.21 7.23
CA ASP A 29 5.64 6.19 8.25
C ASP A 29 6.23 5.92 9.64
N ALA A 30 7.29 5.12 9.70
CA ALA A 30 7.94 4.80 10.97
C ALA A 30 8.61 6.02 11.61
N ALA A 31 9.24 6.88 10.80
CA ALA A 31 9.82 8.13 11.31
C ALA A 31 8.74 9.09 11.77
N ARG A 32 7.64 9.20 11.03
CA ARG A 32 6.50 10.05 11.38
C ARG A 32 5.84 9.58 12.68
N VAL A 33 5.53 8.29 12.80
CA VAL A 33 4.95 7.72 14.03
C VAL A 33 5.89 7.93 15.22
N ALA A 34 7.18 7.64 15.05
CA ALA A 34 8.17 7.83 16.10
C ALA A 34 8.25 9.30 16.58
N ARG A 35 8.23 10.25 15.64
CA ARG A 35 8.24 11.69 15.97
C ARG A 35 6.97 12.11 16.71
N MET A 36 5.79 11.74 16.21
CA MET A 36 4.52 12.12 16.85
C MET A 36 4.41 11.56 18.25
N TRP A 37 4.77 10.29 18.46
CA TRP A 37 4.80 9.70 19.78
C TRP A 37 5.84 10.35 20.71
N SER A 38 6.99 10.76 20.18
CA SER A 38 7.98 11.51 20.97
C SER A 38 7.46 12.89 21.40
N LEU A 39 6.74 13.59 20.50
CA LEU A 39 6.13 14.88 20.80
C LEU A 39 5.02 14.77 21.87
N SER A 40 4.31 13.66 21.92
CA SER A 40 3.33 13.36 23.00
C SER A 40 3.97 12.90 24.31
N GLY A 41 5.31 12.90 24.39
CA GLY A 41 6.05 12.59 25.61
C GLY A 41 6.39 11.11 25.80
N ALA A 42 6.12 10.26 24.82
CA ALA A 42 6.55 8.87 24.85
C ALA A 42 8.08 8.75 24.63
N ARG A 43 8.70 7.78 25.28
CA ARG A 43 10.05 7.33 24.91
C ARG A 43 9.91 6.38 23.74
N VAL A 44 10.62 6.62 22.66
CA VAL A 44 10.46 5.88 21.39
C VAL A 44 11.79 5.28 20.94
N ALA A 45 11.72 4.08 20.38
CA ALA A 45 12.81 3.44 19.68
C ALA A 45 12.31 2.85 18.35
N ARG A 46 13.14 2.93 17.32
CA ARG A 46 12.93 2.18 16.07
C ARG A 46 13.82 0.95 16.08
N LEU A 47 13.26 -0.19 15.77
CA LEU A 47 14.02 -1.41 15.60
C LEU A 47 14.52 -1.51 14.14
N PRO A 48 15.56 -2.34 13.89
CA PRO A 48 15.95 -2.65 12.51
C PRO A 48 14.77 -3.22 11.71
N PRO A 49 14.67 -2.92 10.41
CA PRO A 49 13.63 -3.46 9.56
C PRO A 49 13.57 -4.98 9.60
N LEU A 50 12.37 -5.52 9.68
CA LEU A 50 12.12 -6.94 9.76
C LEU A 50 11.66 -7.46 8.38
N PHE A 51 12.41 -8.40 7.79
CA PHE A 51 12.01 -9.06 6.56
C PHE A 51 11.29 -10.36 6.89
N VAL A 52 10.06 -10.50 6.37
CA VAL A 52 9.22 -11.68 6.59
C VAL A 52 8.69 -12.18 5.25
N GLU A 53 8.65 -13.51 5.10
CA GLU A 53 8.09 -14.20 3.95
C GLU A 53 6.80 -14.95 4.35
N HIS A 54 5.89 -15.12 3.40
CA HIS A 54 4.67 -15.90 3.60
C HIS A 54 4.97 -17.30 4.14
N GLY A 55 4.16 -17.75 5.11
CA GLY A 55 4.32 -19.07 5.74
C GLY A 55 5.52 -19.19 6.67
N ARG A 56 6.32 -18.14 6.85
CA ARG A 56 7.41 -18.10 7.82
C ARG A 56 7.09 -17.16 8.96
N ARG A 57 6.66 -17.73 10.09
CA ARG A 57 6.46 -16.94 11.31
C ARG A 57 7.78 -16.40 11.83
N ARG A 58 7.81 -15.12 12.14
CA ARG A 58 8.99 -14.45 12.69
C ARG A 58 8.73 -13.98 14.11
N LEU A 59 9.52 -14.50 15.04
CA LEU A 59 9.52 -14.02 16.42
C LEU A 59 10.38 -12.77 16.54
N VAL A 60 9.81 -11.70 17.09
CA VAL A 60 10.46 -10.42 17.31
C VAL A 60 10.58 -10.18 18.81
N ALA A 61 11.81 -10.00 19.28
CA ALA A 61 12.06 -9.56 20.64
C ALA A 61 11.91 -8.04 20.74
N ILE A 62 11.02 -7.58 21.60
CA ILE A 62 10.73 -6.17 21.83
C ILE A 62 11.41 -5.71 23.12
N SER A 63 12.30 -4.75 23.01
CA SER A 63 12.92 -4.09 24.15
C SER A 63 12.31 -2.70 24.33
N PRO A 64 11.85 -2.34 25.55
CA PRO A 64 11.40 -0.98 25.79
C PRO A 64 12.52 0.02 25.53
N PRO A 65 12.20 1.23 25.05
CA PRO A 65 13.18 2.28 24.89
C PRO A 65 13.89 2.59 26.20
N PRO A 66 15.21 2.80 26.21
CA PRO A 66 16.01 3.05 27.42
C PRO A 66 15.53 4.31 28.17
N ALA A 67 15.58 4.27 29.48
CA ALA A 67 15.30 5.44 30.30
C ALA A 67 16.43 6.46 30.06
N GLY A 68 16.13 7.56 29.38
CA GLY A 68 17.11 8.60 29.04
C GLY A 68 17.38 8.81 27.56
N ALA A 69 16.66 8.14 26.65
CA ALA A 69 16.73 8.44 25.23
C ALA A 69 16.26 9.89 24.95
N PRO A 70 16.95 10.67 24.08
CA PRO A 70 16.65 12.07 23.82
C PRO A 70 15.32 12.21 23.08
N GLY A 71 14.28 12.52 23.83
CA GLY A 71 12.95 12.91 23.38
C GLY A 71 12.31 13.90 24.34
N ALA A 72 12.97 14.18 25.47
CA ALA A 72 12.49 15.09 26.50
C ALA A 72 13.31 16.40 26.53
N ALA A 73 13.34 17.12 25.42
CA ALA A 73 13.73 18.53 25.43
C ALA A 73 12.48 19.38 25.76
N GLY A 74 12.21 19.57 27.06
CA GLY A 74 11.13 20.46 27.46
C GLY A 74 10.61 20.25 28.87
N ALA A 75 11.49 20.20 29.89
CA ALA A 75 11.15 20.62 31.26
C ALA A 75 12.44 20.75 32.08
N ALA A 76 13.04 21.94 32.05
CA ALA A 76 14.08 22.32 33.00
C ALA A 76 13.45 22.43 34.39
N GLY A 77 13.90 21.60 35.33
CA GLY A 77 13.64 21.80 36.75
C GLY A 77 13.11 20.59 37.50
N ALA A 78 13.85 19.47 37.51
CA ALA A 78 13.70 18.50 38.60
C ALA A 78 15.03 17.73 38.79
N SER A 79 15.72 18.03 39.86
CA SER A 79 16.88 17.33 40.37
C SER A 79 16.55 15.83 40.55
N ARG A 80 17.17 14.99 39.77
CA ARG A 80 17.01 13.52 39.80
C ARG A 80 18.08 12.91 40.67
N ALA A 81 17.64 12.30 41.77
CA ALA A 81 18.41 11.30 42.48
C ALA A 81 18.58 10.01 41.68
N PRO A 82 19.73 9.32 41.70
CA PRO A 82 19.94 8.06 41.01
C PRO A 82 19.28 6.91 41.80
N GLY A 83 18.01 6.64 41.51
CA GLY A 83 17.29 5.44 41.96
C GLY A 83 17.03 4.52 40.78
N ALA A 84 17.56 3.32 40.81
CA ALA A 84 17.28 2.26 39.83
C ALA A 84 15.77 2.17 39.57
N GLY A 85 15.36 2.48 38.31
CA GLY A 85 13.96 2.64 37.97
C GLY A 85 13.15 1.36 38.12
N ARG A 86 12.38 1.29 39.21
CA ARG A 86 11.18 0.47 39.21
C ARG A 86 10.28 0.99 38.09
N ALA A 87 10.05 0.13 37.09
CA ALA A 87 9.07 0.39 36.04
C ALA A 87 7.74 0.80 36.73
N ARG A 88 7.23 2.01 36.37
CA ARG A 88 5.97 2.51 36.94
C ARG A 88 4.85 1.55 36.61
N ALA A 89 4.04 1.19 37.60
CA ALA A 89 2.93 0.23 37.44
C ALA A 89 1.95 0.62 36.32
N ASP A 90 1.89 1.92 35.97
CA ASP A 90 0.95 2.48 34.98
C ASP A 90 1.58 2.73 33.59
N GLU A 91 2.82 2.26 33.35
CA GLU A 91 3.47 2.45 32.07
C GLU A 91 2.90 1.51 31.00
N CYS A 92 2.58 2.06 29.82
CA CYS A 92 2.17 1.32 28.65
C CYS A 92 3.36 1.06 27.74
N LEU A 93 3.42 -0.13 27.15
CA LEU A 93 4.28 -0.48 26.04
C LEU A 93 3.42 -0.59 24.78
N THR A 94 3.81 0.12 23.73
CA THR A 94 3.12 0.10 22.43
C THR A 94 4.12 -0.29 21.36
N VAL A 95 3.70 -1.17 20.47
CA VAL A 95 4.48 -1.59 19.31
C VAL A 95 3.64 -1.37 18.05
N ALA A 96 4.18 -0.64 17.09
CA ALA A 96 3.62 -0.52 15.75
C ALA A 96 4.52 -1.23 14.75
N PHE A 97 3.90 -2.00 13.88
CA PHE A 97 4.49 -2.63 12.71
C PHE A 97 3.95 -1.94 11.48
N LEU A 98 4.83 -1.45 10.63
CA LEU A 98 4.50 -0.61 9.49
C LEU A 98 5.15 -1.19 8.23
N ALA A 99 4.35 -1.37 7.19
CA ALA A 99 4.74 -1.83 5.87
C ALA A 99 4.09 -0.96 4.80
N PRO A 100 4.45 -1.07 3.53
CA PRO A 100 3.66 -0.51 2.45
C PRO A 100 2.19 -0.89 2.60
N ARG A 101 1.29 0.03 2.23
CA ARG A 101 -0.16 -0.08 2.48
C ARG A 101 -0.80 -1.38 1.98
N ILE A 102 -0.25 -1.94 0.91
CA ILE A 102 -0.72 -3.17 0.27
C ILE A 102 -0.25 -4.46 0.96
N VAL A 103 0.73 -4.36 1.86
CA VAL A 103 1.32 -5.52 2.55
C VAL A 103 0.44 -5.92 3.73
N GLU A 104 0.08 -7.18 3.77
CA GLU A 104 -0.76 -7.75 4.81
C GLU A 104 0.02 -8.70 5.71
N PHE A 105 -0.22 -8.57 6.98
CA PHE A 105 0.39 -9.41 8.00
C PHE A 105 -0.47 -9.45 9.26
N THR A 106 -0.20 -10.40 10.12
CA THR A 106 -0.76 -10.46 11.47
C THR A 106 0.35 -10.38 12.50
N VAL A 107 0.02 -9.82 13.65
CA VAL A 107 0.91 -9.77 14.81
C VAL A 107 0.19 -10.37 16.02
N GLU A 108 0.90 -11.20 16.78
CA GLU A 108 0.36 -11.91 17.92
C GLU A 108 1.38 -11.86 19.06
N PRO A 109 1.03 -11.29 20.24
CA PRO A 109 1.87 -11.37 21.42
C PRO A 109 2.04 -12.82 21.87
N GLU A 110 3.26 -13.23 22.21
CA GLU A 110 3.45 -14.54 22.80
C GLU A 110 2.92 -14.55 24.24
N PRO A 111 2.19 -15.61 24.63
CA PRO A 111 1.79 -15.77 26.02
C PRO A 111 3.01 -15.84 26.94
N ALA A 112 2.90 -15.24 28.10
CA ALA A 112 3.98 -15.28 29.10
C ALA A 112 4.32 -16.73 29.47
N PRO A 113 5.61 -17.05 29.69
CA PRO A 113 5.99 -18.39 30.18
C PRO A 113 5.27 -18.72 31.49
N GLY A 114 4.48 -19.78 31.51
CA GLY A 114 3.68 -20.22 32.67
C GLY A 114 2.22 -19.79 32.63
N ASP A 115 1.77 -19.11 31.60
CA ASP A 115 0.36 -18.79 31.40
C ASP A 115 -0.41 -20.05 30.97
N ALA A 116 -1.40 -20.45 31.78
CA ALA A 116 -2.23 -21.64 31.51
C ALA A 116 -2.97 -21.55 30.17
N SER A 117 -3.20 -20.33 29.69
CA SER A 117 -3.80 -20.06 28.37
C SER A 117 -2.94 -20.56 27.20
N ALA A 118 -1.63 -20.75 27.40
CA ALA A 118 -0.75 -21.32 26.37
C ALA A 118 -1.05 -22.80 26.12
N LEU A 119 -1.40 -23.53 27.14
CA LEU A 119 -1.81 -24.95 27.06
C LEU A 119 -3.22 -25.09 26.44
N GLU A 120 -4.14 -24.18 26.79
CA GLU A 120 -5.49 -24.15 26.20
C GLU A 120 -5.41 -23.81 24.69
N GLY A 121 -4.62 -22.84 24.30
CA GLY A 121 -4.39 -22.51 22.89
C GLY A 121 -3.72 -23.62 22.08
N LEU A 122 -2.86 -24.44 22.72
CA LEU A 122 -2.29 -25.64 22.10
C LEU A 122 -3.35 -26.73 21.90
N VAL A 123 -4.19 -26.97 22.94
CA VAL A 123 -5.28 -27.94 22.92
C VAL A 123 -6.35 -27.54 21.87
N ASP A 124 -6.67 -26.27 21.75
CA ASP A 124 -7.63 -25.77 20.75
C ASP A 124 -7.08 -25.90 19.31
N ARG A 125 -5.79 -25.64 19.10
CA ARG A 125 -5.13 -25.94 17.80
C ARG A 125 -5.17 -27.45 17.46
N LEU A 126 -4.94 -28.30 18.42
CA LEU A 126 -5.03 -29.76 18.23
C LEU A 126 -6.47 -30.24 17.99
N ARG A 127 -7.46 -29.48 18.43
CA ARG A 127 -8.89 -29.72 18.19
C ARG A 127 -9.41 -29.07 16.91
N GLY A 128 -8.55 -28.39 16.13
CA GLY A 128 -8.95 -27.68 14.92
C GLY A 128 -9.80 -26.43 15.17
N ARG A 129 -9.83 -25.94 16.42
CA ARG A 129 -10.40 -24.62 16.73
C ARG A 129 -9.38 -23.56 16.41
N GLU A 130 -9.76 -22.55 15.62
CA GLU A 130 -8.92 -21.37 15.46
C GLU A 130 -8.68 -20.72 16.83
N PRO A 131 -7.42 -20.39 17.17
CA PRO A 131 -7.14 -19.70 18.42
C PRO A 131 -7.87 -18.35 18.45
N ASP A 132 -8.28 -17.95 19.65
CA ASP A 132 -9.01 -16.72 19.95
C ASP A 132 -8.48 -15.53 19.14
N ASP A 133 -9.33 -15.01 18.26
CA ASP A 133 -9.01 -13.92 17.33
C ASP A 133 -8.70 -12.59 18.06
N GLU A 134 -9.02 -12.52 19.38
CA GLU A 134 -8.80 -11.31 20.19
C GLU A 134 -7.32 -10.99 20.48
N ARG A 135 -6.42 -11.97 20.41
CA ARG A 135 -4.98 -11.74 20.63
C ARG A 135 -4.26 -11.37 19.33
N ARG A 136 -4.82 -11.76 18.20
CA ARG A 136 -4.21 -11.55 16.89
C ARG A 136 -4.69 -10.24 16.27
N VAL A 137 -3.77 -9.34 16.00
CA VAL A 137 -4.05 -8.07 15.32
C VAL A 137 -3.71 -8.22 13.85
N HIS A 138 -4.71 -8.05 12.99
CA HIS A 138 -4.53 -7.98 11.55
C HIS A 138 -4.09 -6.57 11.13
N SER A 139 -3.16 -6.48 10.19
CA SER A 139 -2.77 -5.19 9.64
C SER A 139 -3.93 -4.58 8.85
N ALA A 140 -4.17 -3.30 9.07
CA ALA A 140 -5.06 -2.48 8.26
C ALA A 140 -4.21 -1.50 7.44
N ALA A 141 -4.36 -1.51 6.11
CA ALA A 141 -3.56 -0.69 5.20
C ALA A 141 -2.04 -0.75 5.48
N GLY A 142 -1.50 -1.94 5.74
CA GLY A 142 -0.08 -2.16 6.02
C GLY A 142 0.38 -1.72 7.41
N ALA A 143 -0.50 -1.44 8.35
CA ALA A 143 -0.14 -1.08 9.72
C ALA A 143 -0.85 -1.96 10.74
N ALA A 144 -0.15 -2.31 11.81
CA ALA A 144 -0.74 -2.97 12.99
C ALA A 144 -0.13 -2.35 14.25
N MET A 145 -0.96 -2.14 15.26
CA MET A 145 -0.53 -1.53 16.52
C MET A 145 -1.10 -2.33 17.70
N ILE A 146 -0.25 -2.63 18.65
CA ILE A 146 -0.64 -3.29 19.90
C ILE A 146 -0.16 -2.45 21.07
N THR A 147 -1.03 -2.20 22.02
CA THR A 147 -0.70 -1.53 23.30
C THR A 147 -1.08 -2.41 24.46
N ARG A 148 -0.19 -2.54 25.43
CA ARG A 148 -0.44 -3.19 26.73
C ARG A 148 0.09 -2.30 27.84
N CYS A 149 -0.70 -2.15 28.90
CA CYS A 149 -0.37 -1.30 30.04
C CYS A 149 -0.18 -2.14 31.30
N GLY A 150 0.57 -1.61 32.26
CA GLY A 150 0.80 -2.27 33.53
C GLY A 150 1.53 -3.62 33.40
N PRO A 151 1.12 -4.65 34.14
CA PRO A 151 1.74 -5.98 34.07
C PRO A 151 1.63 -6.65 32.72
N ALA A 152 0.51 -6.44 31.99
CA ALA A 152 0.26 -7.04 30.68
C ALA A 152 1.25 -6.60 29.59
N ARG A 153 2.03 -5.53 29.82
CA ARG A 153 3.09 -5.10 28.87
C ARG A 153 4.18 -6.16 28.66
N GLU A 154 4.36 -7.07 29.60
CA GLU A 154 5.35 -8.15 29.47
C GLU A 154 4.98 -9.13 28.35
N GLU A 155 3.70 -9.23 27.98
CA GLU A 155 3.25 -10.01 26.82
C GLU A 155 3.82 -9.46 25.50
N LEU A 156 4.13 -8.15 25.44
CA LEU A 156 4.72 -7.54 24.25
C LEU A 156 6.24 -7.71 24.14
N ARG A 157 6.90 -8.37 25.10
CA ARG A 157 8.34 -8.64 25.01
C ARG A 157 8.70 -9.54 23.84
N ARG A 158 7.77 -10.32 23.39
CA ARG A 158 7.93 -11.23 22.27
C ARG A 158 6.64 -11.22 21.44
N VAL A 159 6.77 -10.89 20.19
CA VAL A 159 5.64 -10.79 19.25
C VAL A 159 5.93 -11.66 18.04
N THR A 160 5.01 -12.52 17.69
CA THR A 160 5.08 -13.30 16.46
C THR A 160 4.43 -12.52 15.33
N VAL A 161 5.15 -12.41 14.22
CA VAL A 161 4.67 -11.80 12.97
C VAL A 161 4.49 -12.90 11.94
N ASP A 162 3.32 -12.93 11.31
CA ASP A 162 2.99 -13.84 10.21
C ASP A 162 2.58 -13.03 8.98
N MET A 163 3.29 -13.23 7.86
CA MET A 163 3.06 -12.48 6.64
C MET A 163 1.95 -13.16 5.82
N LEU A 164 0.92 -12.40 5.47
CA LEU A 164 -0.17 -12.84 4.59
C LEU A 164 0.12 -12.50 3.13
N SER A 165 0.87 -11.45 2.87
CA SER A 165 1.46 -11.15 1.55
C SER A 165 2.67 -12.06 1.28
N PRO A 166 3.08 -12.26 0.01
CA PRO A 166 4.19 -13.17 -0.33
C PRO A 166 5.48 -12.88 0.42
N ARG A 167 5.83 -11.61 0.57
CA ARG A 167 6.98 -11.14 1.35
C ARG A 167 6.83 -9.65 1.63
N GLY A 168 7.50 -9.15 2.66
CA GLY A 168 7.52 -7.71 2.96
C GLY A 168 8.60 -7.34 3.95
N ALA A 169 8.95 -6.05 3.94
CA ALA A 169 9.73 -5.43 4.99
C ALA A 169 8.78 -4.69 5.92
N LEU A 170 9.00 -4.83 7.22
CA LEU A 170 8.24 -4.15 8.26
C LEU A 170 9.19 -3.24 9.04
N ASP A 171 8.84 -1.97 9.14
CA ASP A 171 9.43 -1.09 10.14
C ASP A 171 8.72 -1.31 11.48
N VAL A 172 9.49 -1.31 12.57
CA VAL A 172 8.97 -1.53 13.91
C VAL A 172 9.29 -0.33 14.79
N VAL A 173 8.24 0.29 15.34
CA VAL A 173 8.35 1.41 16.27
C VAL A 173 7.84 0.97 17.63
N VAL A 174 8.64 1.19 18.66
CA VAL A 174 8.33 0.83 20.05
C VAL A 174 8.24 2.10 20.87
N ALA A 175 7.16 2.26 21.63
CA ALA A 175 6.98 3.38 22.55
C ALA A 175 6.69 2.90 23.98
N ALA A 176 7.23 3.63 24.95
CA ALA A 176 6.90 3.49 26.37
C ALA A 176 6.39 4.85 26.88
N SER A 177 5.18 4.87 27.45
CA SER A 177 4.44 6.08 27.84
C SER A 177 3.57 5.85 29.07
N SER A 178 3.09 6.91 29.70
CA SER A 178 2.16 6.83 30.84
C SER A 178 0.71 6.47 30.44
N GLY A 179 0.42 6.36 29.16
CA GLY A 179 -0.87 5.98 28.61
C GLY A 179 -0.70 5.48 27.19
N ALA A 180 -1.74 4.99 26.55
CA ALA A 180 -1.69 4.60 25.16
C ALA A 180 -1.39 5.84 24.29
N PRO A 181 -0.36 5.81 23.42
CA PRO A 181 -0.11 6.91 22.50
C PRO A 181 -1.19 6.95 21.41
N ASP A 182 -1.19 8.03 20.63
CA ASP A 182 -2.09 8.18 19.49
C ASP A 182 -2.02 6.97 18.56
N ARG A 183 -3.17 6.62 18.02
CA ARG A 183 -3.27 5.49 17.09
C ARG A 183 -2.54 5.80 15.79
N VAL A 184 -1.91 4.80 15.22
CA VAL A 184 -1.18 4.92 13.95
C VAL A 184 -2.06 5.51 12.85
N GLU A 185 -3.35 5.14 12.84
CA GLU A 185 -4.31 5.61 11.85
C GLU A 185 -4.58 7.13 11.93
N SER A 186 -4.47 7.73 13.12
CA SER A 186 -4.60 9.18 13.29
C SER A 186 -3.32 9.95 12.92
N ILE A 187 -2.17 9.30 13.05
CA ILE A 187 -0.86 9.86 12.70
C ILE A 187 -0.60 9.76 11.19
N LEU A 188 -1.09 8.68 10.57
CA LEU A 188 -0.93 8.38 9.16
C LEU A 188 -2.29 8.48 8.45
N PRO A 189 -2.77 9.68 8.09
CA PRO A 189 -4.10 9.90 7.53
C PRO A 189 -4.36 9.09 6.26
N GLU A 190 -3.35 8.83 5.46
CA GLU A 190 -3.46 7.98 4.26
C GLU A 190 -3.81 6.51 4.58
N ARG A 191 -3.62 6.09 5.86
CA ARG A 191 -3.98 4.77 6.38
C ARG A 191 -5.31 4.78 7.14
N ALA A 192 -5.82 5.96 7.50
CA ALA A 192 -7.02 6.13 8.33
C ALA A 192 -8.35 5.93 7.57
N PHE A 193 -8.29 5.55 6.30
CA PHE A 193 -9.48 5.44 5.46
C PHE A 193 -10.25 4.15 5.67
N GLY A 194 -10.70 3.95 6.88
CA GLY A 194 -11.53 2.85 7.29
C GLY A 194 -10.82 1.50 7.34
N PRO A 195 -11.48 0.44 7.79
CA PRO A 195 -11.02 -0.92 7.60
C PRO A 195 -11.08 -1.23 6.11
N VAL A 196 -10.08 -0.77 5.39
CA VAL A 196 -9.89 -1.20 4.01
C VAL A 196 -9.46 -2.64 4.12
N ALA A 197 -10.41 -3.54 3.90
CA ALA A 197 -10.04 -4.91 3.64
C ALA A 197 -9.03 -4.85 2.50
N PRO A 198 -7.81 -5.38 2.71
CA PRO A 198 -6.76 -5.21 1.76
C PRO A 198 -7.23 -5.71 0.40
N ARG A 199 -7.10 -4.87 -0.62
CA ARG A 199 -7.20 -5.35 -1.98
C ARG A 199 -6.03 -6.29 -2.14
N GLY A 200 -6.27 -7.54 -2.52
CA GLY A 200 -5.15 -8.43 -2.79
C GLY A 200 -4.18 -7.74 -3.73
N ASP A 201 -2.92 -7.82 -3.40
CA ASP A 201 -1.87 -7.42 -4.31
C ASP A 201 -1.86 -8.38 -5.51
N PRO A 202 -1.63 -7.92 -6.74
CA PRO A 202 -1.16 -8.79 -7.79
C PRO A 202 0.02 -9.61 -7.24
N GLY A 203 -0.05 -10.94 -7.29
CA GLY A 203 0.93 -11.81 -6.64
C GLY A 203 0.50 -12.39 -5.29
N ARG A 204 -0.66 -12.01 -4.77
CA ARG A 204 -1.20 -12.65 -3.58
C ARG A 204 -1.70 -14.07 -3.93
N PRO A 205 -1.35 -15.09 -3.12
CA PRO A 205 -1.92 -16.42 -3.28
C PRO A 205 -3.44 -16.36 -3.22
N ALA A 206 -4.11 -17.19 -4.03
CA ALA A 206 -5.57 -17.34 -3.95
C ALA A 206 -5.97 -17.68 -2.52
N GLU A 207 -7.03 -17.06 -2.05
CA GLU A 207 -7.60 -17.45 -0.77
C GLU A 207 -8.06 -18.91 -0.85
N PRO A 208 -7.71 -19.76 0.13
CA PRO A 208 -8.08 -21.18 0.07
C PRO A 208 -9.61 -21.36 0.09
N GLY A 209 -10.08 -22.40 -0.56
CA GLY A 209 -11.47 -22.82 -0.53
C GLY A 209 -12.12 -22.97 -1.90
N PRO A 210 -13.37 -23.48 -1.93
CA PRO A 210 -14.15 -23.66 -3.13
C PRO A 210 -14.37 -22.34 -3.88
N LEU A 211 -14.51 -22.39 -5.20
CA LEU A 211 -14.71 -21.21 -6.04
C LEU A 211 -15.84 -20.31 -5.54
N ASP A 212 -17.01 -20.86 -5.24
CA ASP A 212 -18.18 -20.08 -4.79
C ASP A 212 -17.91 -19.36 -3.45
N ALA A 213 -17.16 -19.99 -2.54
CA ALA A 213 -16.78 -19.35 -1.28
C ALA A 213 -15.78 -18.20 -1.51
N ARG A 214 -14.83 -18.33 -2.44
CA ARG A 214 -13.90 -17.26 -2.82
C ARG A 214 -14.65 -16.08 -3.44
N VAL A 215 -15.55 -16.34 -4.39
CA VAL A 215 -16.41 -15.32 -5.01
C VAL A 215 -17.26 -14.59 -3.96
N ALA A 216 -17.88 -15.34 -3.05
CA ALA A 216 -18.67 -14.75 -1.97
C ALA A 216 -17.81 -13.89 -1.02
N ARG A 217 -16.58 -14.30 -0.71
CA ARG A 217 -15.65 -13.48 0.10
C ARG A 217 -15.24 -12.20 -0.62
N ALA A 218 -14.89 -12.28 -1.92
CA ALA A 218 -14.55 -11.10 -2.72
C ALA A 218 -15.70 -10.08 -2.74
N ALA A 219 -16.94 -10.56 -2.95
CA ALA A 219 -18.12 -9.70 -2.92
C ALA A 219 -18.38 -9.07 -1.54
N ARG A 220 -18.22 -9.83 -0.45
CA ARG A 220 -18.35 -9.27 0.90
C ARG A 220 -17.28 -8.22 1.20
N ARG A 221 -16.04 -8.49 0.81
CA ARG A 221 -14.91 -7.56 0.97
C ARG A 221 -15.18 -6.25 0.21
N ALA A 222 -15.58 -6.33 -1.06
CA ALA A 222 -15.90 -5.17 -1.86
C ALA A 222 -17.02 -4.31 -1.22
N ARG A 223 -18.07 -4.95 -0.68
CA ARG A 223 -19.15 -4.25 0.02
C ARG A 223 -18.67 -3.59 1.31
N ALA A 224 -17.80 -4.26 2.08
CA ALA A 224 -17.19 -3.68 3.27
C ALA A 224 -16.33 -2.46 2.94
N GLU A 225 -15.75 -2.41 1.75
CA GLU A 225 -15.00 -1.28 1.21
C GLU A 225 -15.90 -0.20 0.55
N GLY A 226 -17.21 -0.33 0.65
CA GLY A 226 -18.17 0.65 0.12
C GLY A 226 -18.56 0.45 -1.34
N ALA A 227 -18.34 -0.73 -1.92
CA ALA A 227 -18.85 -1.01 -3.26
C ALA A 227 -20.39 -0.96 -3.30
N LEU A 228 -20.93 -0.30 -4.32
CA LEU A 228 -22.37 -0.19 -4.54
C LEU A 228 -23.00 -1.54 -4.89
N ARG A 229 -22.25 -2.34 -5.62
CA ARG A 229 -22.65 -3.68 -6.06
C ARG A 229 -21.43 -4.57 -6.26
N ALA A 230 -21.67 -5.88 -6.22
CA ALA A 230 -20.72 -6.89 -6.68
C ALA A 230 -21.53 -7.96 -7.44
N VAL A 231 -21.22 -8.15 -8.72
CA VAL A 231 -21.99 -9.01 -9.63
C VAL A 231 -21.05 -10.07 -10.21
N PRO A 232 -21.29 -11.37 -9.95
CA PRO A 232 -20.57 -12.44 -10.58
C PRO A 232 -21.12 -12.74 -11.98
N THR A 233 -20.23 -13.03 -12.91
CA THR A 233 -20.53 -13.57 -14.24
C THR A 233 -19.61 -14.75 -14.47
N ASP A 234 -20.12 -15.87 -14.96
CA ASP A 234 -19.33 -17.07 -15.17
C ASP A 234 -19.20 -17.46 -16.64
N MET A 235 -18.12 -18.15 -16.95
CA MET A 235 -17.87 -18.78 -18.22
C MET A 235 -17.02 -20.04 -18.04
N ARG A 236 -16.88 -20.81 -19.09
CA ARG A 236 -15.95 -21.93 -19.13
C ARG A 236 -14.72 -21.55 -19.94
N ALA A 237 -13.54 -21.71 -19.36
CA ALA A 237 -12.29 -21.52 -20.08
C ALA A 237 -12.17 -22.55 -21.23
N SER A 238 -11.37 -22.24 -22.23
CA SER A 238 -11.03 -23.14 -23.33
C SER A 238 -10.19 -24.30 -22.83
N VAL A 239 -9.99 -25.30 -23.69
CA VAL A 239 -9.14 -26.46 -23.39
C VAL A 239 -7.68 -26.08 -23.09
N VAL A 240 -7.23 -24.92 -23.58
CA VAL A 240 -5.88 -24.39 -23.30
C VAL A 240 -5.86 -23.40 -22.15
N GLY A 241 -6.99 -23.20 -21.45
CA GLY A 241 -7.07 -22.35 -20.27
C GLY A 241 -7.20 -20.87 -20.57
N THR A 242 -7.72 -20.48 -21.72
CA THR A 242 -7.94 -19.08 -22.12
C THR A 242 -9.43 -18.74 -22.22
N GLY A 243 -9.76 -17.47 -22.17
CA GLY A 243 -11.10 -16.96 -22.43
C GLY A 243 -11.13 -15.44 -22.51
N GLN A 244 -12.34 -14.91 -22.74
CA GLN A 244 -12.57 -13.48 -22.81
C GLN A 244 -13.99 -13.18 -22.33
N PHE A 245 -14.10 -12.24 -21.39
CA PHE A 245 -15.37 -11.64 -21.03
C PHE A 245 -15.56 -10.35 -21.80
N SER A 246 -16.81 -10.03 -22.17
CA SER A 246 -17.22 -8.70 -22.67
C SER A 246 -18.32 -8.19 -21.76
N VAL A 247 -18.06 -7.14 -21.00
CA VAL A 247 -18.95 -6.64 -19.98
C VAL A 247 -19.27 -5.15 -20.24
N LYS A 248 -20.57 -4.81 -20.12
CA LYS A 248 -20.99 -3.41 -20.17
C LYS A 248 -20.94 -2.85 -18.76
N LEU A 249 -20.10 -1.87 -18.55
CA LEU A 249 -19.86 -1.24 -17.27
C LEU A 249 -20.33 0.21 -17.27
N SER A 250 -20.79 0.69 -16.12
CA SER A 250 -21.17 2.07 -15.92
C SER A 250 -19.96 2.95 -15.61
N GLU A 251 -20.16 4.26 -15.63
CA GLU A 251 -19.19 5.20 -15.07
C GLU A 251 -18.90 4.85 -13.60
N GLY A 252 -17.65 5.00 -13.19
CA GLY A 252 -17.20 4.72 -11.83
C GLY A 252 -15.95 3.87 -11.80
N CYS A 253 -15.56 3.47 -10.60
CA CYS A 253 -14.42 2.57 -10.38
C CYS A 253 -14.89 1.12 -10.27
N HIS A 254 -14.10 0.23 -10.81
CA HIS A 254 -14.38 -1.20 -10.87
C HIS A 254 -13.19 -1.98 -10.37
N ARG A 255 -13.49 -3.01 -9.59
CA ARG A 255 -12.58 -4.12 -9.32
C ARG A 255 -13.16 -5.36 -9.95
N VAL A 256 -12.38 -5.95 -10.81
CA VAL A 256 -12.72 -7.21 -11.44
C VAL A 256 -11.78 -8.29 -10.92
N ASP A 257 -12.32 -9.22 -10.14
CA ASP A 257 -11.62 -10.41 -9.72
C ASP A 257 -11.97 -11.56 -10.67
N LEU A 258 -10.97 -12.20 -11.30
CA LEU A 258 -11.14 -13.42 -12.07
C LEU A 258 -10.63 -14.60 -11.25
N MET A 259 -11.54 -15.53 -10.96
CA MET A 259 -11.27 -16.69 -10.12
C MET A 259 -11.61 -17.97 -10.89
N ALA A 260 -10.65 -18.90 -11.00
CA ALA A 260 -10.91 -20.17 -11.62
C ALA A 260 -11.20 -21.26 -10.59
N GLU A 261 -11.99 -22.24 -11.00
CA GLU A 261 -12.09 -23.50 -10.29
C GLU A 261 -10.71 -24.16 -10.22
N VAL A 262 -10.29 -24.55 -9.02
CA VAL A 262 -9.05 -25.30 -8.82
C VAL A 262 -9.37 -26.77 -9.07
N PRO A 263 -8.74 -27.41 -10.06
CA PRO A 263 -8.96 -28.82 -10.30
C PRO A 263 -8.56 -29.66 -9.08
N SER A 264 -9.22 -30.77 -8.88
CA SER A 264 -8.83 -31.75 -7.85
C SER A 264 -7.35 -32.11 -8.00
N ALA A 265 -6.69 -32.51 -6.91
CA ALA A 265 -5.24 -32.73 -6.77
C ALA A 265 -4.55 -33.64 -7.82
N THR A 266 -5.30 -34.23 -8.75
CA THR A 266 -4.80 -35.02 -9.86
C THR A 266 -4.31 -34.20 -11.07
N VAL A 267 -4.63 -32.90 -11.14
CA VAL A 267 -4.20 -32.02 -12.24
C VAL A 267 -2.88 -31.34 -11.87
N ARG A 268 -1.82 -31.71 -12.60
CA ARG A 268 -0.45 -31.24 -12.38
C ARG A 268 -0.22 -29.75 -12.75
N ARG A 269 -1.18 -29.06 -13.35
CA ARG A 269 -1.02 -27.68 -13.81
C ARG A 269 -1.58 -26.72 -12.75
N ALA A 270 -0.71 -25.91 -12.20
CA ALA A 270 -1.13 -24.80 -11.33
C ALA A 270 -1.99 -23.83 -12.15
N THR A 271 -3.01 -23.28 -11.53
CA THR A 271 -3.77 -22.15 -12.09
C THR A 271 -2.99 -20.88 -11.79
N ASP A 272 -2.80 -20.05 -12.81
CA ASP A 272 -2.13 -18.77 -12.73
C ASP A 272 -2.77 -17.87 -13.79
N ILE A 273 -3.81 -17.13 -13.37
CA ILE A 273 -4.63 -16.34 -14.30
C ILE A 273 -3.99 -14.98 -14.52
N ASP A 274 -3.48 -14.77 -15.72
CA ASP A 274 -3.17 -13.46 -16.25
C ASP A 274 -4.40 -12.85 -16.94
N ALA A 275 -4.66 -11.56 -16.71
CA ALA A 275 -5.79 -10.87 -17.32
C ALA A 275 -5.47 -9.42 -17.68
N GLU A 276 -6.22 -8.89 -18.64
CA GLU A 276 -6.18 -7.48 -19.01
C GLU A 276 -7.61 -6.93 -19.09
N ALA A 277 -7.82 -5.70 -18.67
CA ALA A 277 -9.04 -4.95 -18.98
C ALA A 277 -8.74 -3.99 -20.13
N ARG A 278 -9.50 -4.10 -21.21
CA ARG A 278 -9.37 -3.27 -22.39
C ARG A 278 -10.69 -2.62 -22.76
N GLU A 279 -10.68 -1.34 -23.12
CA GLU A 279 -11.83 -0.68 -23.66
C GLU A 279 -12.16 -1.23 -25.06
N ALA A 280 -13.39 -1.71 -25.23
CA ALA A 280 -13.82 -2.25 -26.53
C ALA A 280 -13.79 -1.14 -27.61
N GLY A 281 -13.44 -1.53 -28.83
CA GLY A 281 -13.36 -0.63 -29.98
C GLY A 281 -12.05 0.19 -30.08
N THR A 282 -11.49 0.65 -28.97
CA THR A 282 -10.18 1.34 -28.98
C THR A 282 -9.01 0.41 -28.68
N GLY A 283 -9.27 -0.72 -28.00
CA GLY A 283 -8.26 -1.63 -27.50
C GLY A 283 -7.39 -1.06 -26.37
N ARG A 284 -7.73 0.13 -25.87
CA ARG A 284 -6.99 0.82 -24.83
C ARG A 284 -6.93 -0.01 -23.55
N LEU A 285 -5.72 -0.17 -23.03
CA LEU A 285 -5.49 -0.87 -21.76
C LEU A 285 -5.98 0.00 -20.59
N LEU A 286 -6.84 -0.57 -19.75
CA LEU A 286 -7.34 0.06 -18.52
C LEU A 286 -6.56 -0.43 -17.31
N ASP A 287 -6.31 -1.73 -17.23
CA ASP A 287 -5.48 -2.37 -16.21
C ASP A 287 -5.00 -3.74 -16.67
N ARG A 288 -3.98 -4.26 -16.00
CA ARG A 288 -3.37 -5.57 -16.28
C ARG A 288 -2.93 -6.24 -15.00
N ASP A 289 -3.19 -7.52 -14.90
CA ASP A 289 -2.61 -8.41 -13.90
C ASP A 289 -1.78 -9.50 -14.58
N ARG A 290 -0.50 -9.60 -14.20
CA ARG A 290 0.45 -10.65 -14.62
C ARG A 290 1.26 -11.11 -13.43
N SER A 291 0.61 -11.22 -12.30
CA SER A 291 1.23 -11.72 -11.07
C SER A 291 1.25 -13.24 -11.08
N ASP A 292 2.12 -13.83 -10.28
CA ASP A 292 2.16 -15.28 -10.06
C ASP A 292 0.99 -15.81 -9.21
N ALA A 293 -0.06 -15.00 -9.02
CA ALA A 293 -1.23 -15.38 -8.21
C ALA A 293 -2.17 -16.27 -9.01
N PRO A 294 -2.78 -17.29 -8.39
CA PRO A 294 -3.77 -18.14 -9.06
C PRO A 294 -4.99 -17.41 -9.62
N ASP A 295 -5.35 -16.29 -9.02
CA ASP A 295 -6.50 -15.43 -9.39
C ASP A 295 -5.99 -14.07 -9.87
N ALA A 296 -6.63 -13.50 -10.90
CA ALA A 296 -6.29 -12.16 -11.37
C ALA A 296 -7.18 -11.09 -10.76
N ARG A 297 -6.62 -9.89 -10.59
CA ARG A 297 -7.34 -8.70 -10.14
C ARG A 297 -7.01 -7.48 -10.98
N LEU A 298 -8.06 -6.84 -11.45
CA LEU A 298 -8.01 -5.62 -12.23
C LEU A 298 -8.73 -4.49 -11.49
N ASP A 299 -8.05 -3.38 -11.26
CA ASP A 299 -8.61 -2.18 -10.62
C ASP A 299 -8.51 -0.99 -11.60
N PHE A 300 -9.63 -0.54 -12.15
CA PHE A 300 -9.69 0.56 -13.10
C PHE A 300 -10.94 1.42 -12.90
N CYS A 301 -10.98 2.60 -13.51
CA CYS A 301 -12.17 3.44 -13.49
C CYS A 301 -12.52 3.90 -14.91
N LEU A 302 -13.82 4.01 -15.17
CA LEU A 302 -14.38 4.53 -16.42
C LEU A 302 -14.94 5.93 -16.19
N GLY A 303 -14.49 6.92 -16.96
CA GLY A 303 -15.01 8.28 -16.90
C GLY A 303 -16.38 8.46 -17.57
N GLU A 304 -16.83 7.45 -18.32
CA GLU A 304 -18.14 7.32 -18.95
C GLU A 304 -18.51 5.85 -19.11
N PRO A 305 -19.79 5.49 -19.25
CA PRO A 305 -20.19 4.10 -19.46
C PRO A 305 -19.59 3.52 -20.75
N GLY A 306 -19.13 2.28 -20.69
CA GLY A 306 -18.46 1.63 -21.83
C GLY A 306 -18.56 0.11 -21.80
N VAL A 307 -18.06 -0.52 -22.85
CA VAL A 307 -17.85 -1.96 -22.93
C VAL A 307 -16.38 -2.24 -22.70
N VAL A 308 -16.10 -3.17 -21.78
CA VAL A 308 -14.75 -3.60 -21.43
C VAL A 308 -14.59 -5.07 -21.83
N GLU A 309 -13.55 -5.33 -22.58
CA GLU A 309 -13.10 -6.67 -22.90
C GLU A 309 -12.04 -7.11 -21.92
N ILE A 310 -12.19 -8.33 -21.39
CA ILE A 310 -11.30 -8.88 -20.38
C ILE A 310 -10.81 -10.24 -20.85
N PRO A 311 -9.80 -10.28 -21.75
CA PRO A 311 -9.10 -11.49 -22.08
C PRO A 311 -8.30 -11.99 -20.88
N PHE A 312 -8.25 -13.32 -20.73
CA PHE A 312 -7.44 -13.98 -19.73
C PHE A 312 -6.81 -15.27 -20.26
N LEU A 313 -5.75 -15.70 -19.59
CA LEU A 313 -5.08 -16.97 -19.82
C LEU A 313 -4.64 -17.59 -18.49
N GLY A 314 -4.18 -18.84 -18.51
CA GLY A 314 -3.60 -19.49 -17.33
C GLY A 314 -4.56 -20.30 -16.47
N ALA A 315 -5.84 -20.43 -16.84
CA ALA A 315 -6.72 -21.41 -16.21
C ALA A 315 -6.22 -22.85 -16.47
N ALA A 316 -6.45 -23.74 -15.49
CA ALA A 316 -5.92 -25.13 -15.54
C ALA A 316 -6.61 -26.03 -16.58
N GLY A 317 -7.19 -25.48 -17.64
CA GLY A 317 -7.93 -26.17 -18.69
C GLY A 317 -9.39 -25.71 -18.77
N PRO A 318 -10.33 -26.52 -19.24
CA PRO A 318 -11.72 -26.12 -19.47
C PRO A 318 -12.53 -26.09 -18.17
N VAL A 319 -12.05 -25.37 -17.20
CA VAL A 319 -12.68 -25.18 -15.89
C VAL A 319 -13.63 -23.97 -15.87
N LYS A 320 -14.48 -23.89 -14.87
CA LYS A 320 -15.30 -22.70 -14.60
C LYS A 320 -14.41 -21.54 -14.18
N VAL A 321 -14.62 -20.36 -14.78
CA VAL A 321 -13.99 -19.10 -14.41
C VAL A 321 -15.10 -18.12 -14.10
N VAL A 322 -15.02 -17.46 -12.95
CA VAL A 322 -15.95 -16.43 -12.51
C VAL A 322 -15.26 -15.08 -12.54
N LEU A 323 -15.86 -14.13 -13.23
CA LEU A 323 -15.57 -12.72 -13.13
C LEU A 323 -16.48 -12.10 -12.07
N SER A 324 -15.92 -11.48 -11.04
CA SER A 324 -16.67 -10.75 -10.03
C SER A 324 -16.39 -9.26 -10.20
N ASP A 325 -17.36 -8.51 -10.74
CA ASP A 325 -17.28 -7.05 -10.88
C ASP A 325 -17.84 -6.37 -9.64
N ALA A 326 -17.00 -5.63 -8.93
CA ALA A 326 -17.39 -4.74 -7.85
C ALA A 326 -17.25 -3.28 -8.30
N GLN A 327 -18.27 -2.47 -8.05
CA GLN A 327 -18.37 -1.09 -8.53
C GLN A 327 -18.45 -0.08 -7.40
N TRP A 328 -17.75 1.04 -7.56
CA TRP A 328 -17.81 2.25 -6.73
C TRP A 328 -18.20 3.45 -7.58
N SER A 329 -18.83 4.44 -6.94
CA SER A 329 -19.14 5.72 -7.60
C SER A 329 -17.87 6.40 -8.08
N MET A 330 -17.96 7.15 -9.18
CA MET A 330 -16.94 8.11 -9.58
C MET A 330 -16.80 9.18 -8.48
N PRO A 331 -15.58 9.47 -7.98
CA PRO A 331 -15.39 10.55 -7.01
C PRO A 331 -15.84 11.90 -7.57
N ALA A 332 -16.62 12.66 -6.77
CA ALA A 332 -17.32 13.86 -7.25
C ALA A 332 -16.38 14.96 -7.77
N TYR A 333 -15.23 15.12 -7.15
CA TYR A 333 -14.29 16.20 -7.43
C TYR A 333 -13.10 15.79 -8.31
N VAL A 334 -13.22 14.69 -9.03
CA VAL A 334 -12.26 14.33 -10.08
C VAL A 334 -12.60 15.15 -11.35
N PRO A 335 -11.64 15.96 -11.87
CA PRO A 335 -11.90 16.84 -13.00
C PRO A 335 -12.42 16.10 -14.22
N GLY A 336 -13.56 16.55 -14.75
CA GLY A 336 -14.15 16.02 -15.98
C GLY A 336 -13.81 16.80 -17.25
N HIS A 337 -13.33 18.04 -17.12
CA HIS A 337 -13.04 18.92 -18.26
C HIS A 337 -11.85 18.47 -19.11
N PHE A 338 -11.02 17.55 -18.59
CA PHE A 338 -9.95 16.90 -19.36
C PHE A 338 -10.42 15.69 -20.18
N GLY A 339 -11.74 15.38 -20.15
CA GLY A 339 -12.34 14.27 -20.88
C GLY A 339 -12.42 12.95 -20.08
N ALA A 340 -13.24 12.04 -20.57
CA ALA A 340 -13.55 10.77 -19.88
C ALA A 340 -12.32 9.91 -19.59
N ARG A 341 -11.37 9.83 -20.54
CA ARG A 341 -10.13 9.07 -20.37
C ARG A 341 -9.30 9.57 -19.18
N ALA A 342 -9.06 10.87 -19.11
CA ALA A 342 -8.29 11.47 -18.03
C ALA A 342 -9.01 11.32 -16.69
N ARG A 343 -10.33 11.56 -16.67
CA ARG A 343 -11.17 11.42 -15.48
C ARG A 343 -11.13 9.99 -14.93
N GLY A 344 -11.27 8.99 -15.79
CA GLY A 344 -11.15 7.59 -15.40
C GLY A 344 -9.77 7.25 -14.84
N ASN A 345 -8.70 7.70 -15.49
CA ASN A 345 -7.33 7.44 -15.05
C ASN A 345 -6.96 8.15 -13.74
N LEU A 346 -7.42 9.39 -13.50
CA LEU A 346 -7.25 10.10 -12.23
C LEU A 346 -7.99 9.36 -11.10
N ALA A 347 -9.26 8.97 -11.34
CA ALA A 347 -10.03 8.21 -10.39
C ALA A 347 -9.40 6.84 -10.10
N ALA A 348 -8.85 6.16 -11.12
CA ALA A 348 -8.16 4.89 -10.95
C ALA A 348 -6.89 5.03 -10.09
N ALA A 349 -6.14 6.13 -10.20
CA ALA A 349 -5.00 6.41 -9.35
C ALA A 349 -5.41 6.56 -7.86
N LEU A 350 -6.48 7.33 -7.59
CA LEU A 350 -7.07 7.44 -6.26
C LEU A 350 -7.54 6.06 -5.74
N HIS A 351 -8.30 5.35 -6.58
CA HIS A 351 -8.91 4.08 -6.20
C HIS A 351 -7.87 3.00 -5.86
N ARG A 352 -6.82 2.86 -6.67
CA ARG A 352 -5.74 1.88 -6.42
C ARG A 352 -4.94 2.17 -5.15
N ARG A 353 -4.76 3.44 -4.83
CA ARG A 353 -4.04 3.88 -3.62
C ARG A 353 -4.93 3.92 -2.38
N HIS A 354 -6.21 3.53 -2.49
CA HIS A 354 -7.18 3.65 -1.41
C HIS A 354 -7.26 5.08 -0.84
N ALA A 355 -6.95 6.06 -1.67
CA ALA A 355 -7.10 7.45 -1.27
C ALA A 355 -8.59 7.74 -1.02
N PRO A 356 -8.93 8.60 -0.05
CA PRO A 356 -10.30 9.02 0.14
C PRO A 356 -10.82 9.69 -1.12
N ALA A 357 -12.12 9.63 -1.32
CA ALA A 357 -12.74 10.47 -2.34
C ALA A 357 -12.47 11.94 -2.00
N PRO A 358 -11.94 12.74 -2.95
CA PRO A 358 -11.75 14.16 -2.72
C PRO A 358 -13.05 14.84 -2.28
N ARG A 359 -12.96 15.75 -1.31
CA ARG A 359 -14.10 16.52 -0.76
C ARG A 359 -14.21 17.92 -1.34
N ALA A 360 -13.20 18.35 -2.10
CA ALA A 360 -13.11 19.65 -2.74
C ALA A 360 -12.46 19.54 -4.11
N GLN A 361 -12.54 20.60 -4.89
CA GLN A 361 -11.81 20.72 -6.14
C GLN A 361 -10.29 20.62 -5.91
N PRO A 362 -9.50 20.19 -6.91
CA PRO A 362 -8.06 20.22 -6.81
C PRO A 362 -7.55 21.61 -6.47
N ILE A 363 -6.55 21.68 -5.59
CA ILE A 363 -5.84 22.94 -5.28
C ILE A 363 -4.86 23.35 -6.37
N ALA A 364 -4.45 22.38 -7.19
CA ALA A 364 -3.58 22.59 -8.34
C ALA A 364 -3.91 21.61 -9.45
N GLU A 365 -3.83 22.11 -10.69
CA GLU A 365 -3.94 21.33 -11.92
C GLU A 365 -2.84 21.76 -12.87
N ALA A 366 -2.28 20.81 -13.61
CA ALA A 366 -1.29 21.07 -14.64
C ALA A 366 -1.47 20.12 -15.81
N VAL A 367 -1.02 20.57 -16.98
CA VAL A 367 -0.99 19.78 -18.22
C VAL A 367 0.45 19.70 -18.69
N GLY A 368 0.87 18.52 -19.12
CA GLY A 368 2.20 18.33 -19.68
C GLY A 368 2.21 17.31 -20.81
N THR A 369 3.40 17.15 -21.37
CA THR A 369 3.66 16.25 -22.48
C THR A 369 4.81 15.32 -22.17
N GLN A 370 5.41 14.72 -23.19
CA GLN A 370 6.56 13.83 -23.05
C GLN A 370 7.74 14.50 -22.33
N GLY A 371 8.42 13.72 -21.48
CA GLY A 371 9.60 14.14 -20.74
C GLY A 371 9.34 14.28 -19.25
N ASP A 372 10.26 14.94 -18.58
CA ASP A 372 10.20 15.23 -17.15
C ASP A 372 9.71 16.66 -16.94
N THR A 373 8.62 16.82 -16.21
CA THR A 373 8.03 18.12 -15.90
C THR A 373 7.99 18.29 -14.39
N LEU A 374 8.50 19.43 -13.91
CA LEU A 374 8.43 19.82 -12.51
C LEU A 374 7.28 20.83 -12.32
N VAL A 375 6.38 20.52 -11.41
CA VAL A 375 5.22 21.36 -11.08
C VAL A 375 5.35 21.76 -9.61
N PRO A 376 5.66 23.02 -9.30
CA PRO A 376 5.61 23.52 -7.93
C PRO A 376 4.15 23.67 -7.51
N VAL A 377 3.82 23.18 -6.31
CA VAL A 377 2.47 23.25 -5.75
C VAL A 377 2.56 23.91 -4.37
N PRO A 378 1.81 25.01 -4.13
CA PRO A 378 1.70 25.58 -2.80
C PRO A 378 0.91 24.61 -1.91
N ILE A 379 1.39 24.39 -0.70
CA ILE A 379 0.80 23.50 0.29
C ILE A 379 0.78 24.17 1.67
N GLU A 380 -0.08 23.68 2.54
CA GLU A 380 -0.16 24.19 3.91
C GLU A 380 0.63 23.25 4.84
N PRO A 381 1.42 23.82 5.77
CA PRO A 381 2.10 23.05 6.79
C PRO A 381 1.13 22.16 7.60
N GLY A 382 1.56 20.93 7.89
CA GLY A 382 0.79 19.96 8.68
C GLY A 382 -0.34 19.27 7.93
N ARG A 383 -0.55 19.55 6.63
CA ARG A 383 -1.61 18.92 5.83
C ARG A 383 -1.07 17.81 4.91
N CYS A 384 -1.93 16.87 4.62
CA CYS A 384 -1.67 15.79 3.67
C CYS A 384 -2.38 16.05 2.35
N TYR A 385 -1.77 15.56 1.27
CA TYR A 385 -2.22 15.76 -0.10
C TYR A 385 -2.14 14.46 -0.89
N PHE A 386 -2.99 14.34 -1.89
CA PHE A 386 -2.88 13.33 -2.92
C PHE A 386 -2.71 14.01 -4.28
N ALA A 387 -1.68 13.61 -5.00
CA ALA A 387 -1.44 14.05 -6.37
C ALA A 387 -1.61 12.87 -7.32
N ALA A 388 -2.37 13.06 -8.38
CA ALA A 388 -2.53 12.07 -9.44
C ALA A 388 -2.17 12.66 -10.80
N ALA A 389 -1.40 11.92 -11.58
CA ALA A 389 -1.14 12.19 -12.98
C ALA A 389 -1.85 11.15 -13.86
N ALA A 390 -2.47 11.59 -14.95
CA ALA A 390 -3.24 10.73 -15.83
C ALA A 390 -3.07 11.09 -17.30
N LEU A 391 -3.05 10.10 -18.17
CA LEU A 391 -3.01 10.32 -19.60
C LEU A 391 -4.35 10.85 -20.12
N VAL A 392 -4.30 11.90 -20.95
CA VAL A 392 -5.43 12.47 -21.67
C VAL A 392 -5.50 11.89 -23.08
N ARG A 393 -4.37 11.87 -23.79
CA ARG A 393 -4.26 11.38 -25.17
C ARG A 393 -2.86 10.87 -25.48
N GLY A 394 -2.71 10.18 -26.60
CA GLY A 394 -1.47 9.53 -26.99
C GLY A 394 -1.36 8.14 -26.38
N GLU A 395 -0.15 7.60 -26.37
CA GLU A 395 0.16 6.28 -25.83
C GLU A 395 1.28 6.38 -24.82
N LEU A 396 1.17 5.69 -23.70
CA LEU A 396 2.19 5.62 -22.67
C LEU A 396 3.00 4.33 -22.75
N ARG A 397 4.32 4.47 -22.57
CA ARG A 397 5.21 3.37 -22.20
C ARG A 397 5.55 3.41 -20.72
N ALA A 398 5.55 4.60 -20.11
CA ALA A 398 5.75 4.80 -18.69
C ALA A 398 5.17 6.13 -18.23
N LEU A 399 4.56 6.15 -17.06
CA LEU A 399 4.14 7.34 -16.35
C LEU A 399 4.59 7.21 -14.90
N ARG A 400 5.35 8.18 -14.43
CA ARG A 400 5.83 8.25 -13.05
C ARG A 400 5.48 9.58 -12.44
N ILE A 401 5.13 9.56 -11.18
CA ILE A 401 4.94 10.76 -10.38
C ILE A 401 5.78 10.68 -9.12
N SER A 402 6.40 11.78 -8.73
CA SER A 402 7.03 11.92 -7.41
C SER A 402 6.72 13.26 -6.80
N ALA A 403 6.57 13.28 -5.47
CA ALA A 403 6.48 14.48 -4.67
C ALA A 403 7.79 14.65 -3.90
N GLU A 404 8.38 15.83 -3.96
CA GLU A 404 9.63 16.18 -3.28
C GLU A 404 9.36 17.33 -2.31
N LEU A 405 9.66 17.12 -1.01
CA LEU A 405 9.55 18.11 0.05
C LEU A 405 10.86 18.12 0.85
N GLY A 406 11.62 19.20 0.72
CA GLY A 406 12.94 19.28 1.35
C GLY A 406 13.85 18.09 0.94
N ASP A 407 14.19 17.27 1.91
CA ASP A 407 15.02 16.07 1.76
C ASP A 407 14.22 14.77 1.58
N ARG A 408 12.88 14.85 1.60
CA ARG A 408 11.95 13.70 1.51
C ARG A 408 11.35 13.59 0.11
N ALA A 409 11.04 12.36 -0.30
CA ALA A 409 10.36 12.11 -1.56
C ALA A 409 9.44 10.89 -1.48
N ALA A 410 8.23 11.01 -2.03
CA ALA A 410 7.31 9.91 -2.30
C ALA A 410 7.22 9.68 -3.81
N ARG A 411 6.96 8.44 -4.22
CA ARG A 411 6.96 8.06 -5.65
C ARG A 411 5.87 7.05 -5.96
N ASP A 412 5.37 7.15 -7.17
CA ASP A 412 4.56 6.11 -7.80
C ASP A 412 4.97 5.89 -9.25
N ASP A 413 4.91 4.66 -9.68
CA ASP A 413 5.18 4.26 -11.05
C ASP A 413 4.01 3.39 -11.51
N ALA A 414 3.23 3.91 -12.44
CA ALA A 414 2.15 3.14 -13.06
C ALA A 414 2.71 2.01 -13.96
N GLY A 415 3.98 2.12 -14.34
CA GLY A 415 4.62 1.19 -15.25
C GLY A 415 3.90 1.07 -16.58
N ASP A 416 3.70 -0.14 -17.03
CA ASP A 416 2.90 -0.51 -18.20
C ASP A 416 1.49 -1.02 -17.82
N ARG A 417 1.15 -0.96 -16.52
CA ARG A 417 -0.10 -1.49 -15.99
C ARG A 417 -1.30 -0.59 -16.26
N SER A 418 -1.11 0.72 -16.19
CA SER A 418 -2.21 1.68 -16.35
C SER A 418 -1.73 3.04 -16.83
N GLU A 419 -2.68 3.88 -17.19
CA GLU A 419 -2.45 5.23 -17.70
C GLU A 419 -2.57 6.34 -16.63
N GLY A 420 -2.55 5.97 -15.35
CA GLY A 420 -2.61 6.91 -14.23
C GLY A 420 -1.73 6.48 -13.07
N ALA A 421 -1.02 7.42 -12.47
CA ALA A 421 -0.17 7.23 -11.30
C ALA A 421 -0.55 8.22 -10.20
N GLY A 422 -0.38 7.86 -8.93
CA GLY A 422 -0.78 8.72 -7.83
C GLY A 422 0.06 8.56 -6.58
N VAL A 423 0.36 9.66 -5.91
CA VAL A 423 1.20 9.72 -4.73
C VAL A 423 0.53 10.52 -3.62
N ALA A 424 0.55 9.97 -2.40
CA ALA A 424 0.19 10.68 -1.18
C ALA A 424 1.45 11.24 -0.52
N PHE A 425 1.35 12.45 0.01
CA PHE A 425 2.42 13.10 0.77
C PHE A 425 1.84 14.06 1.81
N CYS A 426 2.60 14.29 2.87
CA CYS A 426 2.20 15.23 3.92
C CYS A 426 3.32 16.24 4.15
N SER A 427 2.94 17.51 4.31
CA SER A 427 3.84 18.55 4.75
C SER A 427 3.99 18.49 6.27
N ASP A 428 5.19 18.79 6.78
CA ASP A 428 5.41 19.08 8.19
C ASP A 428 5.46 20.62 8.40
N LEU A 429 6.42 21.27 7.78
CA LEU A 429 6.62 22.71 7.85
C LEU A 429 6.75 23.35 6.46
N GLU A 430 6.78 22.53 5.42
CA GLU A 430 6.97 23.00 4.06
C GLU A 430 5.70 23.70 3.54
N GLU A 431 5.89 24.83 2.87
CA GLU A 431 4.84 25.61 2.23
C GLU A 431 4.72 25.34 0.72
N SER A 432 5.60 24.51 0.19
CA SER A 432 5.59 24.09 -1.21
C SER A 432 6.09 22.68 -1.40
N ALA A 433 5.51 21.95 -2.36
CA ALA A 433 5.96 20.67 -2.84
C ALA A 433 6.39 20.76 -4.30
N ALA A 434 7.45 20.07 -4.67
CA ALA A 434 7.83 19.90 -6.06
C ALA A 434 7.31 18.55 -6.59
N LEU A 435 6.29 18.60 -7.45
CA LEU A 435 5.77 17.41 -8.10
C LEU A 435 6.48 17.21 -9.44
N ARG A 436 7.12 16.07 -9.60
CA ARG A 436 7.77 15.68 -10.86
C ARG A 436 6.92 14.62 -11.54
N VAL A 437 6.50 14.91 -12.78
CA VAL A 437 5.82 13.95 -13.65
C VAL A 437 6.75 13.58 -14.79
N ALA A 438 7.06 12.30 -14.94
CA ALA A 438 7.86 11.77 -16.03
C ALA A 438 6.96 10.91 -16.93
N ALA A 439 6.73 11.36 -18.16
CA ALA A 439 5.92 10.66 -19.15
C ALA A 439 6.75 10.25 -20.36
N ARG A 440 6.68 8.98 -20.74
CA ARG A 440 7.34 8.43 -21.93
C ARG A 440 6.32 7.69 -22.79
N GLY A 441 6.40 7.86 -24.10
CA GLY A 441 5.46 7.20 -25.00
C GLY A 441 5.41 7.86 -26.38
N ASN A 442 4.29 7.65 -27.08
CA ASN A 442 4.03 8.25 -28.37
C ASN A 442 3.06 9.43 -28.19
N SER A 443 3.60 10.66 -28.30
CA SER A 443 2.84 11.92 -28.17
C SER A 443 1.91 11.96 -26.92
N PRO A 444 2.39 11.55 -25.72
CA PRO A 444 1.56 11.57 -24.54
C PRO A 444 1.24 13.01 -24.14
N VAL A 445 -0.03 13.25 -23.81
CA VAL A 445 -0.49 14.44 -23.11
C VAL A 445 -1.11 13.96 -21.81
N TRP A 446 -0.61 14.45 -20.71
CA TRP A 446 -1.08 14.08 -19.37
C TRP A 446 -1.58 15.31 -18.61
N VAL A 447 -2.39 15.05 -17.60
CA VAL A 447 -2.84 16.02 -16.60
C VAL A 447 -2.40 15.60 -15.22
N LEU A 448 -2.19 16.58 -14.36
CA LEU A 448 -1.94 16.42 -12.92
C LEU A 448 -3.06 17.13 -12.19
N ALA A 449 -3.57 16.51 -11.13
CA ALA A 449 -4.48 17.12 -10.16
C ALA A 449 -4.03 16.81 -8.74
N VAL A 450 -4.14 17.78 -7.84
CA VAL A 450 -3.69 17.70 -6.44
C VAL A 450 -4.83 18.08 -5.51
N TRP A 451 -5.15 17.20 -4.56
CA TRP A 451 -6.22 17.42 -3.58
C TRP A 451 -5.68 17.38 -2.15
N PRO A 452 -6.22 18.21 -1.25
CA PRO A 452 -6.03 18.00 0.18
C PRO A 452 -6.76 16.73 0.63
N MET A 453 -6.20 16.04 1.62
CA MET A 453 -6.70 14.77 2.15
C MET A 453 -7.29 14.98 3.56
N ASP A 454 -8.21 15.90 3.70
CA ASP A 454 -8.84 16.21 5.00
C ASP A 454 -10.09 15.36 5.25
#